data_76f5188a23b84a38f0e204df135c4e11
#
_entry.id   76f5188a23b84a38f0e204df135c4e11
#
_cell.length_a   1.000
_cell.length_b   1.000
_cell.length_c   1.000
_cell.angle_alpha   90.00
_cell.angle_beta   90.00
_cell.angle_gamma   90.00
#
_symmetry.space_group_name_H-M   'P 1'
#
loop_
_entity.id
_entity.type
_entity.pdbx_description
1 polymer ?
#
loop_
_entity_poly.entity_id
_entity_poly.type
_entity_poly.pdbx_seq_one_letter_code
_entity_poly.pdbx_strand_id
1 'polypeptide(L)'
;MKKKAMALTVAAMMAAAMITGCGQTAAPTVETAADTTVQTEESTADTESTAADTAAADGESYTIGISQFAEHGSLDNCRTGFLEGLKEAGIEEGVNLTVLFDNAQADTATASMISDNYVSQKVDLICAIATPSAMSAYNSCLDSDIPVIYTAVSDPVSAGLAKEDKTPEGNITGTADTLPVEAQLKMIREVLPDATKIGILYTTSEANSLSTIETYKELADDYGFEIVESGINTLADVDMAAADLAAKVDCISNLTDNTVVQGLQTVLAKASAAGIPVFGSEVEQVKNGCLAAEGIDYVALGKQTGAMAAKVLKGEAEASDMPYEACEGANLYINTEVASDLGITFPENYEADAAEVFETVTVE
;
A
#
# COMPACT_ATOMS: atom_id res chain seq x y z
N MET A 1 -44.26 9.36 40.92
CA MET A 1 -45.61 9.89 40.58
C MET A 1 -45.51 10.71 39.27
N LYS A 2 -46.45 10.40 38.39
CA LYS A 2 -46.85 11.05 37.15
C LYS A 2 -46.01 10.80 35.90
N LYS A 3 -46.49 9.77 35.18
CA LYS A 3 -46.43 9.53 33.71
C LYS A 3 -47.07 10.71 32.98
N LYS A 4 -46.54 11.04 31.80
CA LYS A 4 -47.38 11.44 30.63
C LYS A 4 -46.70 10.97 29.35
N ALA A 5 -47.36 10.00 28.74
CA ALA A 5 -47.23 9.63 27.33
C ALA A 5 -48.06 10.61 26.50
N MET A 6 -47.66 10.91 25.29
CA MET A 6 -48.58 11.36 24.24
C MET A 6 -48.11 10.92 22.86
N ALA A 7 -49.06 10.31 22.21
CA ALA A 7 -48.99 9.50 21.01
C ALA A 7 -49.14 10.30 19.69
N LEU A 8 -48.69 9.69 18.64
CA LEU A 8 -49.25 9.54 17.26
C LEU A 8 -49.85 10.78 16.54
N THR A 9 -49.37 11.04 15.34
CA THR A 9 -50.27 11.02 14.18
C THR A 9 -49.51 10.73 12.88
N VAL A 10 -50.05 9.72 12.17
CA VAL A 10 -49.77 9.29 10.79
C VAL A 10 -50.55 10.18 9.85
N ALA A 11 -49.97 10.59 8.72
CA ALA A 11 -50.73 10.98 7.55
C ALA A 11 -49.99 10.59 6.27
N ALA A 12 -50.53 9.59 5.63
CA ALA A 12 -50.23 9.18 4.25
C ALA A 12 -51.03 10.11 3.30
N MET A 13 -50.42 10.49 2.20
CA MET A 13 -51.17 10.92 0.99
C MET A 13 -50.43 10.42 -0.26
N MET A 14 -51.07 9.46 -0.93
CA MET A 14 -50.87 9.10 -2.33
C MET A 14 -51.53 10.15 -3.23
N ALA A 15 -50.88 10.48 -4.34
CA ALA A 15 -51.60 10.94 -5.53
C ALA A 15 -50.82 10.51 -6.79
N ALA A 16 -51.42 9.62 -7.53
CA ALA A 16 -51.08 9.24 -8.88
C ALA A 16 -51.66 10.24 -9.88
N ALA A 17 -50.91 10.55 -10.94
CA ALA A 17 -51.47 11.09 -12.17
C ALA A 17 -50.72 10.55 -13.39
N MET A 18 -51.39 9.69 -14.14
CA MET A 18 -51.09 9.34 -15.52
C MET A 18 -51.53 10.48 -16.45
N ILE A 19 -50.73 10.80 -17.46
CA ILE A 19 -51.27 11.36 -18.71
C ILE A 19 -50.42 10.80 -19.87
N THR A 20 -51.13 10.11 -20.74
CA THR A 20 -50.82 9.61 -22.06
C THR A 20 -50.62 10.74 -23.09
N GLY A 21 -49.69 10.54 -24.05
CA GLY A 21 -49.56 11.39 -25.23
C GLY A 21 -48.85 10.68 -26.35
N CYS A 22 -49.60 10.10 -27.30
CA CYS A 22 -49.17 9.60 -28.58
C CYS A 22 -48.68 10.70 -29.51
N GLY A 23 -47.64 10.42 -30.32
CA GLY A 23 -47.23 11.22 -31.46
C GLY A 23 -46.34 10.42 -32.39
N GLN A 24 -46.99 9.88 -33.42
CA GLN A 24 -46.46 9.07 -34.51
C GLN A 24 -46.19 9.95 -35.72
N THR A 25 -45.07 9.77 -36.43
CA THR A 25 -44.87 9.94 -37.90
C THR A 25 -43.36 9.82 -38.16
N ALA A 26 -42.88 9.08 -39.03
CA ALA A 26 -43.04 8.44 -40.30
C ALA A 26 -41.65 8.30 -40.90
N ALA A 27 -41.34 7.11 -41.35
CA ALA A 27 -40.20 6.81 -42.19
C ALA A 27 -40.43 7.33 -43.63
N PRO A 28 -39.39 7.38 -44.48
CA PRO A 28 -39.57 6.78 -45.80
C PRO A 28 -38.53 5.75 -46.14
N THR A 29 -39.06 4.79 -46.81
CA THR A 29 -38.49 3.62 -47.47
C THR A 29 -37.90 3.98 -48.85
N VAL A 30 -37.02 3.01 -49.30
CA VAL A 30 -36.80 2.51 -50.69
C VAL A 30 -35.74 3.29 -51.49
N GLU A 31 -34.71 2.62 -52.02
CA GLU A 31 -34.79 1.82 -53.23
C GLU A 31 -33.52 0.95 -53.48
N THR A 32 -33.79 -0.17 -54.06
CA THR A 32 -33.04 -1.30 -54.55
C THR A 32 -32.30 -1.01 -55.86
N ALA A 33 -31.17 -1.67 -56.07
CA ALA A 33 -30.64 -2.31 -57.29
C ALA A 33 -29.13 -2.10 -57.39
N ALA A 34 -28.28 -2.97 -57.90
CA ALA A 34 -28.36 -4.21 -58.62
C ALA A 34 -26.98 -4.88 -58.59
N ASP A 35 -26.99 -6.13 -58.47
CA ASP A 35 -26.19 -7.17 -59.05
C ASP A 35 -25.03 -6.78 -60.00
N THR A 36 -23.80 -7.22 -59.69
CA THR A 36 -22.79 -7.57 -60.68
C THR A 36 -21.87 -8.64 -60.12
N THR A 37 -22.09 -9.84 -60.55
CA THR A 37 -21.20 -11.01 -60.56
C THR A 37 -19.96 -10.75 -61.41
N VAL A 38 -18.75 -10.95 -60.85
CA VAL A 38 -17.57 -11.35 -61.66
C VAL A 38 -16.69 -12.27 -60.82
N GLN A 39 -16.65 -13.46 -61.28
CA GLN A 39 -15.69 -14.57 -61.32
C GLN A 39 -14.39 -14.49 -60.53
N THR A 40 -14.20 -15.57 -59.82
CA THR A 40 -13.05 -16.37 -59.40
C THR A 40 -11.79 -16.19 -60.24
N GLU A 41 -10.69 -15.84 -59.52
CA GLU A 41 -9.35 -16.34 -59.87
C GLU A 41 -8.66 -16.80 -58.61
N GLU A 42 -8.36 -18.08 -58.59
CA GLU A 42 -7.61 -18.85 -57.66
C GLU A 42 -6.12 -18.48 -57.84
N SER A 43 -5.50 -17.86 -56.80
CA SER A 43 -4.05 -17.73 -56.73
C SER A 43 -3.60 -18.33 -55.42
N THR A 44 -3.13 -19.54 -55.52
CA THR A 44 -2.34 -20.21 -54.44
C THR A 44 -1.01 -19.48 -54.29
N ALA A 45 -0.84 -18.78 -53.17
CA ALA A 45 0.46 -18.41 -52.67
C ALA A 45 0.61 -19.03 -51.25
N ASP A 46 1.38 -20.09 -51.18
CA ASP A 46 1.97 -20.61 -49.96
C ASP A 46 2.70 -19.48 -49.25
N THR A 47 2.13 -19.05 -48.13
CA THR A 47 2.86 -18.31 -47.13
C THR A 47 3.07 -19.24 -45.95
N GLU A 48 4.24 -19.86 -45.90
CA GLU A 48 4.76 -20.50 -44.69
C GLU A 48 4.70 -19.47 -43.57
N SER A 49 3.68 -19.61 -42.72
CA SER A 49 3.67 -19.04 -41.39
C SER A 49 4.67 -19.84 -40.57
N THR A 50 5.88 -19.35 -40.46
CA THR A 50 6.79 -19.77 -39.41
C THR A 50 6.17 -19.34 -38.08
N ALA A 51 5.33 -20.19 -37.50
CA ALA A 51 5.09 -20.20 -36.08
C ALA A 51 6.48 -20.40 -35.44
N ALA A 52 6.99 -19.34 -34.84
CA ALA A 52 8.09 -19.48 -33.90
C ALA A 52 7.53 -20.31 -32.76
N ASP A 53 7.86 -21.60 -32.82
CA ASP A 53 7.75 -22.55 -31.74
C ASP A 53 8.74 -22.05 -30.67
N THR A 54 8.29 -21.13 -29.81
CA THR A 54 8.95 -20.87 -28.55
C THR A 54 8.74 -22.16 -27.76
N ALA A 55 9.76 -23.01 -27.77
CA ALA A 55 9.85 -24.15 -26.91
C ALA A 55 9.49 -23.70 -25.49
N ALA A 56 8.29 -24.09 -25.02
CA ALA A 56 7.97 -24.10 -23.63
C ALA A 56 9.09 -24.95 -22.96
N ALA A 57 9.93 -24.31 -22.19
CA ALA A 57 10.80 -25.03 -21.28
C ALA A 57 9.86 -25.94 -20.46
N ASP A 58 10.20 -27.23 -20.35
CA ASP A 58 9.59 -28.19 -19.44
C ASP A 58 9.87 -27.73 -17.98
N GLY A 59 9.27 -26.62 -17.56
CA GLY A 59 9.41 -25.98 -16.27
C GLY A 59 8.03 -25.83 -15.63
N GLU A 60 7.97 -25.96 -14.32
CA GLU A 60 6.79 -25.69 -13.53
C GLU A 60 6.29 -24.26 -13.83
N SER A 61 4.96 -24.09 -13.95
CA SER A 61 4.32 -22.80 -14.13
C SER A 61 3.50 -22.48 -12.89
N TYR A 62 3.56 -21.23 -12.45
CA TYR A 62 2.93 -20.75 -11.23
C TYR A 62 1.88 -19.69 -11.52
N THR A 63 0.85 -19.65 -10.67
CA THR A 63 -0.15 -18.57 -10.64
C THR A 63 -0.16 -17.97 -9.22
N ILE A 64 0.13 -16.70 -9.10
CA ILE A 64 0.11 -16.01 -7.80
C ILE A 64 -0.94 -14.91 -7.77
N GLY A 65 -1.49 -14.65 -6.57
CA GLY A 65 -2.30 -13.47 -6.29
C GLY A 65 -1.44 -12.41 -5.58
N ILE A 66 -1.47 -11.16 -6.03
CA ILE A 66 -0.88 -10.03 -5.31
C ILE A 66 -2.01 -9.13 -4.81
N SER A 67 -2.20 -9.09 -3.49
CA SER A 67 -3.15 -8.21 -2.80
C SER A 67 -2.39 -7.03 -2.21
N GLN A 68 -2.50 -5.85 -2.84
CA GLN A 68 -1.91 -4.61 -2.35
C GLN A 68 -2.98 -3.79 -1.63
N PHE A 69 -2.68 -3.29 -0.42
CA PHE A 69 -3.69 -2.62 0.40
C PHE A 69 -4.09 -1.24 -0.14
N ALA A 70 -3.12 -0.40 -0.49
CA ALA A 70 -3.34 0.97 -0.96
C ALA A 70 -2.48 1.30 -2.18
N GLU A 71 -2.79 2.40 -2.86
CA GLU A 71 -2.03 2.90 -4.00
C GLU A 71 -1.16 4.06 -3.56
N HIS A 72 0.14 3.80 -3.40
CA HIS A 72 1.17 4.80 -3.17
C HIS A 72 2.56 4.20 -3.45
N GLY A 73 3.56 5.08 -3.72
CA GLY A 73 4.88 4.70 -4.22
C GLY A 73 5.59 3.62 -3.42
N SER A 74 5.51 3.66 -2.08
CA SER A 74 6.19 2.65 -1.23
C SER A 74 5.68 1.23 -1.48
N LEU A 75 4.34 1.03 -1.55
CA LEU A 75 3.77 -0.30 -1.83
C LEU A 75 3.98 -0.73 -3.29
N ASP A 76 3.98 0.21 -4.23
CA ASP A 76 4.32 -0.07 -5.63
C ASP A 76 5.79 -0.50 -5.77
N ASN A 77 6.69 0.10 -5.00
CA ASN A 77 8.09 -0.30 -4.90
C ASN A 77 8.24 -1.71 -4.30
N CYS A 78 7.47 -2.05 -3.24
CA CYS A 78 7.41 -3.41 -2.72
C CYS A 78 7.01 -4.42 -3.79
N ARG A 79 5.95 -4.13 -4.55
CA ARG A 79 5.48 -5.00 -5.64
C ARG A 79 6.54 -5.15 -6.72
N THR A 80 7.15 -4.05 -7.14
CA THR A 80 8.23 -4.06 -8.13
C THR A 80 9.39 -4.93 -7.67
N GLY A 81 9.88 -4.70 -6.46
CA GLY A 81 10.95 -5.50 -5.86
C GLY A 81 10.58 -6.97 -5.74
N PHE A 82 9.35 -7.29 -5.32
CA PHE A 82 8.86 -8.66 -5.20
C PHE A 82 8.93 -9.42 -6.54
N LEU A 83 8.46 -8.81 -7.61
CA LEU A 83 8.53 -9.40 -8.95
C LEU A 83 9.97 -9.51 -9.46
N GLU A 84 10.83 -8.53 -9.15
CA GLU A 84 12.26 -8.61 -9.44
C GLU A 84 12.93 -9.77 -8.68
N GLY A 85 12.65 -9.97 -7.39
CA GLY A 85 13.17 -11.06 -6.60
C GLY A 85 12.73 -12.44 -7.11
N LEU A 86 11.48 -12.59 -7.55
CA LEU A 86 11.01 -13.80 -8.23
C LEU A 86 11.75 -14.04 -9.54
N LYS A 87 11.95 -12.98 -10.35
CA LYS A 87 12.66 -13.06 -11.62
C LYS A 87 14.13 -13.45 -11.43
N GLU A 88 14.82 -12.89 -10.45
CA GLU A 88 16.20 -13.28 -10.10
C GLU A 88 16.28 -14.76 -9.71
N ALA A 89 15.22 -15.30 -9.14
CA ALA A 89 15.10 -16.73 -8.83
C ALA A 89 14.64 -17.60 -10.02
N GLY A 90 14.44 -17.02 -11.23
CA GLY A 90 14.02 -17.73 -12.43
C GLY A 90 12.51 -17.94 -12.56
N ILE A 91 11.71 -17.20 -11.80
CA ILE A 91 10.24 -17.18 -11.89
C ILE A 91 9.82 -15.84 -12.48
N GLU A 92 9.48 -15.81 -13.78
CA GLU A 92 9.28 -14.56 -14.52
C GLU A 92 7.86 -14.48 -15.11
N GLU A 93 7.22 -13.33 -14.92
CA GLU A 93 5.89 -13.05 -15.45
C GLU A 93 5.86 -13.15 -16.98
N GLY A 94 4.85 -13.85 -17.52
CA GLY A 94 4.71 -14.08 -18.96
C GLY A 94 5.63 -15.20 -19.50
N VAL A 95 6.49 -15.82 -18.68
CA VAL A 95 7.31 -16.98 -19.03
C VAL A 95 6.79 -18.23 -18.32
N ASN A 96 6.89 -18.27 -17.00
CA ASN A 96 6.44 -19.37 -16.14
C ASN A 96 5.63 -18.87 -14.92
N LEU A 97 5.27 -17.58 -14.89
CA LEU A 97 4.47 -16.96 -13.84
C LEU A 97 3.28 -16.22 -14.43
N THR A 98 2.09 -16.49 -13.88
CA THR A 98 0.88 -15.69 -14.07
C THR A 98 0.62 -14.89 -12.80
N VAL A 99 0.48 -13.58 -12.92
CA VAL A 99 0.20 -12.67 -11.81
C VAL A 99 -1.25 -12.19 -11.88
N LEU A 100 -2.00 -12.41 -10.81
CA LEU A 100 -3.30 -11.78 -10.57
C LEU A 100 -3.04 -10.63 -9.57
N PHE A 101 -3.28 -9.39 -10.00
CA PHE A 101 -3.04 -8.21 -9.18
C PHE A 101 -4.33 -7.44 -8.91
N ASP A 102 -4.61 -7.20 -7.63
CA ASP A 102 -5.73 -6.36 -7.19
C ASP A 102 -5.29 -5.42 -6.06
N ASN A 103 -5.86 -4.20 -6.06
CA ASN A 103 -5.61 -3.18 -5.04
C ASN A 103 -6.88 -2.96 -4.20
N ALA A 104 -6.74 -3.00 -2.88
CA ALA A 104 -7.86 -2.90 -1.95
C ALA A 104 -8.33 -1.44 -1.71
N GLN A 105 -7.64 -0.43 -2.24
CA GLN A 105 -7.99 0.98 -2.11
C GLN A 105 -8.16 1.43 -0.65
N ALA A 106 -7.28 0.95 0.23
CA ALA A 106 -7.28 1.18 1.67
C ALA A 106 -8.56 0.72 2.38
N ASP A 107 -9.27 -0.26 1.80
CA ASP A 107 -10.49 -0.83 2.39
C ASP A 107 -10.29 -2.30 2.78
N THR A 108 -10.39 -2.60 4.06
CA THR A 108 -10.16 -3.96 4.60
C THR A 108 -11.18 -4.98 4.10
N ALA A 109 -12.43 -4.57 3.84
CA ALA A 109 -13.43 -5.48 3.32
C ALA A 109 -13.11 -5.86 1.86
N THR A 110 -12.62 -4.91 1.08
CA THR A 110 -12.13 -5.15 -0.27
C THR A 110 -10.89 -6.06 -0.25
N ALA A 111 -9.93 -5.85 0.66
CA ALA A 111 -8.77 -6.74 0.82
C ALA A 111 -9.18 -8.18 1.11
N SER A 112 -10.19 -8.39 1.97
CA SER A 112 -10.75 -9.72 2.25
C SER A 112 -11.40 -10.34 1.01
N MET A 113 -12.19 -9.58 0.25
CA MET A 113 -12.81 -10.08 -0.99
C MET A 113 -11.77 -10.46 -2.06
N ILE A 114 -10.69 -9.69 -2.18
CA ILE A 114 -9.56 -10.00 -3.06
C ILE A 114 -8.94 -11.35 -2.67
N SER A 115 -8.63 -11.52 -1.39
CA SER A 115 -8.02 -12.74 -0.87
C SER A 115 -8.92 -13.96 -1.04
N ASP A 116 -10.23 -13.84 -0.75
CA ASP A 116 -11.22 -14.89 -0.98
C ASP A 116 -11.32 -15.28 -2.46
N ASN A 117 -11.19 -14.29 -3.36
CA ASN A 117 -11.17 -14.54 -4.79
C ASN A 117 -9.94 -15.35 -5.21
N TYR A 118 -8.75 -15.02 -4.70
CA TYR A 118 -7.53 -15.78 -4.97
C TYR A 118 -7.60 -17.21 -4.44
N VAL A 119 -8.15 -17.41 -3.23
CA VAL A 119 -8.42 -18.75 -2.67
C VAL A 119 -9.35 -19.54 -3.58
N SER A 120 -10.43 -18.91 -4.07
CA SER A 120 -11.38 -19.57 -4.98
C SER A 120 -10.78 -19.96 -6.33
N GLN A 121 -9.81 -19.18 -6.82
CA GLN A 121 -9.06 -19.44 -8.04
C GLN A 121 -7.93 -20.46 -7.84
N LYS A 122 -7.64 -20.83 -6.58
CA LYS A 122 -6.60 -21.78 -6.21
C LYS A 122 -5.23 -21.38 -6.73
N VAL A 123 -4.85 -20.13 -6.46
CA VAL A 123 -3.49 -19.65 -6.76
C VAL A 123 -2.46 -20.47 -5.98
N ASP A 124 -1.24 -20.55 -6.47
CA ASP A 124 -0.15 -21.30 -5.83
C ASP A 124 0.44 -20.56 -4.62
N LEU A 125 0.25 -19.23 -4.55
CA LEU A 125 0.72 -18.39 -3.47
C LEU A 125 -0.03 -17.04 -3.50
N ILE A 126 -0.28 -16.46 -2.31
CA ILE A 126 -0.73 -15.08 -2.19
C ILE A 126 0.42 -14.22 -1.64
N CYS A 127 0.82 -13.19 -2.41
CA CYS A 127 1.65 -12.09 -1.92
C CYS A 127 0.74 -11.01 -1.36
N ALA A 128 0.89 -10.68 -0.07
CA ALA A 128 0.09 -9.66 0.60
C ALA A 128 0.97 -8.46 0.96
N ILE A 129 0.66 -7.30 0.38
CA ILE A 129 1.44 -6.07 0.54
C ILE A 129 0.72 -5.15 1.53
N ALA A 130 1.35 -4.85 2.64
CA ALA A 130 0.91 -4.12 3.83
C ALA A 130 0.13 -4.97 4.83
N THR A 131 0.19 -4.57 6.11
CA THR A 131 -0.38 -5.29 7.26
C THR A 131 -1.87 -5.64 7.08
N PRO A 132 -2.78 -4.73 6.65
CA PRO A 132 -4.18 -5.08 6.52
C PRO A 132 -4.45 -6.12 5.42
N SER A 133 -3.69 -6.10 4.31
CA SER A 133 -3.77 -7.13 3.26
C SER A 133 -3.23 -8.47 3.77
N ALA A 134 -2.13 -8.47 4.53
CA ALA A 134 -1.55 -9.69 5.11
C ALA A 134 -2.51 -10.36 6.09
N MET A 135 -3.14 -9.60 6.97
CA MET A 135 -4.16 -10.11 7.90
C MET A 135 -5.38 -10.67 7.15
N SER A 136 -5.84 -9.97 6.11
CA SER A 136 -6.97 -10.42 5.28
C SER A 136 -6.64 -11.72 4.54
N ALA A 137 -5.47 -11.79 3.91
CA ALA A 137 -5.00 -12.98 3.18
C ALA A 137 -4.84 -14.18 4.11
N TYR A 138 -4.23 -13.98 5.28
CA TYR A 138 -4.09 -15.04 6.28
C TYR A 138 -5.45 -15.59 6.72
N ASN A 139 -6.40 -14.71 7.06
CA ASN A 139 -7.73 -15.12 7.48
C ASN A 139 -8.48 -15.89 6.37
N SER A 140 -8.37 -15.47 5.11
CA SER A 140 -8.99 -16.18 3.98
C SER A 140 -8.34 -17.53 3.70
N CYS A 141 -7.07 -17.72 4.04
CA CYS A 141 -6.32 -18.96 3.81
C CYS A 141 -6.38 -19.97 4.95
N LEU A 142 -7.02 -19.69 6.10
CA LEU A 142 -7.03 -20.57 7.28
C LEU A 142 -7.49 -22.01 7.00
N ASP A 143 -8.43 -22.19 6.08
CA ASP A 143 -8.96 -23.48 5.67
C ASP A 143 -8.43 -23.94 4.29
N SER A 144 -7.30 -23.39 3.83
CA SER A 144 -6.67 -23.74 2.56
C SER A 144 -5.18 -24.08 2.75
N ASP A 145 -4.60 -24.76 1.75
CA ASP A 145 -3.16 -25.07 1.73
C ASP A 145 -2.35 -23.96 1.03
N ILE A 146 -2.98 -22.85 0.62
CA ILE A 146 -2.31 -21.76 -0.10
C ILE A 146 -1.42 -20.99 0.85
N PRO A 147 -0.10 -20.91 0.59
CA PRO A 147 0.83 -20.13 1.40
C PRO A 147 0.61 -18.63 1.18
N VAL A 148 0.76 -17.86 2.26
CA VAL A 148 0.77 -16.39 2.21
C VAL A 148 2.20 -15.90 2.46
N ILE A 149 2.69 -15.04 1.58
CA ILE A 149 3.95 -14.34 1.77
C ILE A 149 3.66 -12.85 1.82
N TYR A 150 3.95 -12.21 2.96
CA TYR A 150 3.72 -10.78 3.13
C TYR A 150 4.98 -9.94 2.97
N THR A 151 4.80 -8.67 2.63
CA THR A 151 5.82 -7.62 2.66
C THR A 151 5.22 -6.34 3.23
N ALA A 152 6.06 -5.44 3.73
CA ALA A 152 5.62 -4.19 4.35
C ALA A 152 4.62 -4.42 5.52
N VAL A 153 4.99 -5.30 6.44
CA VAL A 153 4.27 -5.55 7.69
C VAL A 153 5.14 -5.09 8.85
N SER A 154 4.80 -3.96 9.47
CA SER A 154 5.69 -3.31 10.44
C SER A 154 5.86 -4.10 11.74
N ASP A 155 4.82 -4.81 12.17
CA ASP A 155 4.85 -5.66 13.37
C ASP A 155 4.04 -6.95 13.12
N PRO A 156 4.68 -8.01 12.61
CA PRO A 156 4.02 -9.29 12.37
C PRO A 156 3.45 -9.95 13.63
N VAL A 157 4.04 -9.68 14.81
CA VAL A 157 3.58 -10.25 16.07
C VAL A 157 2.29 -9.57 16.51
N SER A 158 2.25 -8.25 16.58
CA SER A 158 1.04 -7.49 16.90
C SER A 158 -0.08 -7.71 15.88
N ALA A 159 0.27 -7.96 14.63
CA ALA A 159 -0.71 -8.30 13.58
C ALA A 159 -1.25 -9.74 13.70
N GLY A 160 -0.73 -10.58 14.60
CA GLY A 160 -1.13 -11.97 14.78
C GLY A 160 -0.71 -12.90 13.63
N LEU A 161 0.37 -12.56 12.93
CA LEU A 161 0.92 -13.32 11.80
C LEU A 161 2.15 -14.13 12.17
N ALA A 162 2.81 -13.76 13.28
CA ALA A 162 3.99 -14.43 13.81
C ALA A 162 4.00 -14.40 15.34
N LYS A 163 4.82 -15.26 15.92
CA LYS A 163 5.11 -15.32 17.36
C LYS A 163 6.31 -14.47 17.72
N GLU A 164 6.53 -14.25 19.02
CA GLU A 164 7.67 -13.50 19.56
C GLU A 164 9.05 -14.02 19.13
N ASP A 165 9.17 -15.31 18.86
CA ASP A 165 10.38 -15.95 18.35
C ASP A 165 10.54 -15.89 16.82
N LYS A 166 9.71 -15.07 16.16
CA LYS A 166 9.61 -14.87 14.71
C LYS A 166 9.04 -16.07 13.93
N THR A 167 8.61 -17.14 14.60
CA THR A 167 7.99 -18.27 13.90
C THR A 167 6.57 -17.91 13.45
N PRO A 168 6.14 -18.43 12.29
CA PRO A 168 4.80 -18.17 11.75
C PRO A 168 3.65 -18.64 12.66
N GLU A 169 2.49 -17.97 12.59
CA GLU A 169 1.25 -18.45 13.23
C GLU A 169 0.53 -19.53 12.40
N GLY A 170 0.93 -19.75 11.16
CA GLY A 170 0.33 -20.75 10.27
C GLY A 170 1.08 -20.82 8.96
N ASN A 171 0.38 -21.05 7.85
CA ASN A 171 0.98 -21.12 6.51
C ASN A 171 1.22 -19.69 5.95
N ILE A 172 1.95 -18.86 6.72
CA ILE A 172 2.23 -17.45 6.41
C ILE A 172 3.62 -17.07 6.90
N THR A 173 4.38 -16.34 6.08
CA THR A 173 5.65 -15.71 6.45
C THR A 173 5.88 -14.48 5.57
N GLY A 174 7.03 -13.81 5.69
CA GLY A 174 7.36 -12.67 4.83
C GLY A 174 8.44 -11.77 5.41
N THR A 175 8.37 -10.49 5.05
CA THR A 175 9.33 -9.48 5.49
C THR A 175 8.67 -8.37 6.29
N ALA A 176 9.34 -7.95 7.37
CA ALA A 176 8.91 -6.85 8.22
C ALA A 176 9.65 -5.55 7.88
N ASP A 177 8.90 -4.44 7.85
CA ASP A 177 9.38 -3.08 7.68
C ASP A 177 9.32 -2.28 9.00
N THR A 178 9.74 -2.91 10.09
CA THR A 178 9.75 -2.29 11.42
C THR A 178 10.52 -0.98 11.41
N LEU A 179 9.87 0.12 11.77
CA LEU A 179 10.48 1.44 11.75
C LEU A 179 11.56 1.59 12.83
N PRO A 180 12.68 2.23 12.51
CA PRO A 180 13.77 2.50 13.45
C PRO A 180 13.43 3.73 14.32
N VAL A 181 12.42 3.62 15.18
CA VAL A 181 11.85 4.75 15.95
C VAL A 181 12.92 5.49 16.77
N GLU A 182 13.86 4.77 17.36
CA GLU A 182 14.94 5.40 18.16
C GLU A 182 15.84 6.27 17.28
N ALA A 183 16.24 5.77 16.09
CA ALA A 183 17.04 6.56 15.15
C ALA A 183 16.25 7.77 14.63
N GLN A 184 14.96 7.60 14.36
CA GLN A 184 14.06 8.68 13.95
C GLN A 184 13.94 9.77 15.02
N LEU A 185 13.73 9.41 16.28
CA LEU A 185 13.67 10.38 17.39
C LEU A 185 14.99 11.12 17.58
N LYS A 186 16.11 10.42 17.45
CA LYS A 186 17.45 11.01 17.51
C LYS A 186 17.65 12.02 16.37
N MET A 187 17.31 11.65 15.13
CA MET A 187 17.39 12.50 13.96
C MET A 187 16.53 13.76 14.15
N ILE A 188 15.28 13.63 14.61
CA ILE A 188 14.38 14.76 14.87
C ILE A 188 15.00 15.69 15.91
N ARG A 189 15.60 15.17 16.98
CA ARG A 189 16.26 15.97 18.02
C ARG A 189 17.48 16.72 17.49
N GLU A 190 18.28 16.09 16.62
CA GLU A 190 19.47 16.72 16.03
C GLU A 190 19.09 17.84 15.04
N VAL A 191 18.01 17.64 14.27
CA VAL A 191 17.52 18.63 13.28
C VAL A 191 16.71 19.75 13.94
N LEU A 192 15.94 19.44 14.99
CA LEU A 192 15.08 20.39 15.71
C LEU A 192 15.42 20.39 17.21
N PRO A 193 16.54 21.03 17.63
CA PRO A 193 17.00 20.95 19.02
C PRO A 193 16.05 21.55 20.06
N ASP A 194 15.18 22.48 19.66
CA ASP A 194 14.23 23.16 20.56
C ASP A 194 12.81 22.56 20.52
N ALA A 195 12.53 21.58 19.63
CA ALA A 195 11.22 20.94 19.52
C ALA A 195 10.88 20.13 20.78
N THR A 196 9.62 20.15 21.17
CA THR A 196 9.12 19.45 22.36
C THR A 196 7.95 18.52 22.05
N LYS A 197 7.25 18.75 20.92
CA LYS A 197 6.07 18.00 20.55
C LYS A 197 6.17 17.44 19.16
N ILE A 198 5.98 16.13 19.04
CA ILE A 198 5.89 15.43 17.78
C ILE A 198 4.43 15.01 17.57
N GLY A 199 3.85 15.43 16.44
CA GLY A 199 2.53 14.98 16.00
C GLY A 199 2.62 13.68 15.22
N ILE A 200 1.69 12.78 15.48
CA ILE A 200 1.49 11.55 14.69
C ILE A 200 0.05 11.49 14.26
N LEU A 201 -0.18 11.50 12.94
CA LEU A 201 -1.47 11.25 12.32
C LEU A 201 -1.53 9.77 11.93
N TYR A 202 -2.63 9.09 12.26
CA TYR A 202 -2.71 7.64 12.02
C TYR A 202 -4.16 7.16 11.82
N THR A 203 -4.32 6.04 11.13
CA THR A 203 -5.59 5.37 10.92
C THR A 203 -5.88 4.40 12.07
N THR A 204 -7.01 4.58 12.76
CA THR A 204 -7.33 3.83 13.99
C THR A 204 -7.52 2.33 13.78
N SER A 205 -7.72 1.87 12.55
CA SER A 205 -7.87 0.46 12.19
C SER A 205 -6.57 -0.19 11.69
N GLU A 206 -5.47 0.56 11.55
CA GLU A 206 -4.19 0.02 11.10
C GLU A 206 -3.32 -0.42 12.29
N ALA A 207 -3.15 -1.74 12.44
CA ALA A 207 -2.39 -2.34 13.55
C ALA A 207 -0.90 -1.92 13.52
N ASN A 208 -0.30 -1.77 12.32
CA ASN A 208 1.06 -1.27 12.13
C ASN A 208 1.26 0.11 12.75
N SER A 209 0.29 1.02 12.57
CA SER A 209 0.37 2.36 13.13
C SER A 209 0.25 2.34 14.65
N LEU A 210 -0.66 1.54 15.18
CA LEU A 210 -0.86 1.43 16.63
C LEU A 210 0.38 0.90 17.35
N SER A 211 1.01 -0.18 16.86
CA SER A 211 2.22 -0.74 17.48
C SER A 211 3.41 0.23 17.39
N THR A 212 3.56 0.91 16.26
CA THR A 212 4.63 1.92 16.08
C THR A 212 4.44 3.10 17.03
N ILE A 213 3.22 3.58 17.23
CA ILE A 213 2.93 4.68 18.19
C ILE A 213 3.28 4.30 19.61
N GLU A 214 3.02 3.06 20.04
CA GLU A 214 3.42 2.60 21.37
C GLU A 214 4.94 2.66 21.54
N THR A 215 5.71 2.25 20.52
CA THR A 215 7.18 2.38 20.53
C THR A 215 7.63 3.86 20.60
N TYR A 216 6.95 4.78 19.89
CA TYR A 216 7.23 6.20 20.03
C TYR A 216 6.98 6.71 21.44
N LYS A 217 5.88 6.32 22.08
CA LYS A 217 5.55 6.71 23.46
C LYS A 217 6.53 6.17 24.49
N GLU A 218 7.01 4.94 24.28
CA GLU A 218 8.01 4.33 25.16
C GLU A 218 9.35 5.06 25.14
N LEU A 219 9.76 5.57 23.95
CA LEU A 219 11.09 6.15 23.76
C LEU A 219 11.12 7.67 23.78
N ALA A 220 9.99 8.36 23.52
CA ALA A 220 9.96 9.80 23.31
C ALA A 220 10.50 10.63 24.51
N ASP A 221 10.21 10.21 25.73
CA ASP A 221 10.66 10.90 26.95
C ASP A 221 12.19 10.93 27.07
N ASP A 222 12.89 9.89 26.62
CA ASP A 222 14.35 9.82 26.64
C ASP A 222 15.00 10.86 25.70
N TYR A 223 14.24 11.27 24.68
CA TYR A 223 14.63 12.32 23.72
C TYR A 223 13.98 13.69 24.04
N GLY A 224 13.22 13.79 25.11
CA GLY A 224 12.56 15.03 25.57
C GLY A 224 11.38 15.46 24.69
N PHE A 225 10.65 14.50 24.11
CA PHE A 225 9.46 14.74 23.30
C PHE A 225 8.17 14.29 24.00
N GLU A 226 7.10 15.03 23.74
CA GLU A 226 5.71 14.65 23.96
C GLU A 226 5.10 14.20 22.62
N ILE A 227 4.49 13.02 22.56
CA ILE A 227 3.78 12.54 21.39
C ILE A 227 2.32 13.01 21.43
N VAL A 228 1.89 13.70 20.38
CA VAL A 228 0.50 14.17 20.20
C VAL A 228 -0.13 13.38 19.07
N GLU A 229 -1.08 12.53 19.41
CA GLU A 229 -1.75 11.63 18.47
C GLU A 229 -3.01 12.27 17.86
N SER A 230 -3.26 11.98 16.59
CA SER A 230 -4.50 12.35 15.88
C SER A 230 -4.99 11.15 15.07
N GLY A 231 -6.01 10.45 15.56
CA GLY A 231 -6.59 9.28 14.88
C GLY A 231 -7.61 9.69 13.83
N ILE A 232 -7.55 9.04 12.66
CA ILE A 232 -8.51 9.16 11.57
C ILE A 232 -9.14 7.80 11.25
N ASN A 233 -10.20 7.79 10.47
CA ASN A 233 -10.82 6.53 10.01
C ASN A 233 -10.77 6.38 8.49
N THR A 234 -10.69 7.50 7.76
CA THR A 234 -10.71 7.50 6.28
C THR A 234 -9.81 8.60 5.73
N LEU A 235 -9.47 8.49 4.45
CA LEU A 235 -8.72 9.52 3.73
C LEU A 235 -9.40 10.91 3.77
N ALA A 236 -10.72 10.96 3.82
CA ALA A 236 -11.48 12.22 3.89
C ALA A 236 -11.24 13.00 5.20
N ASP A 237 -10.80 12.32 6.26
CA ASP A 237 -10.55 12.94 7.57
C ASP A 237 -9.18 13.66 7.61
N VAL A 238 -8.25 13.32 6.70
CA VAL A 238 -6.85 13.79 6.70
C VAL A 238 -6.75 15.31 6.69
N ASP A 239 -7.54 16.00 5.86
CA ASP A 239 -7.46 17.46 5.71
C ASP A 239 -7.67 18.20 7.04
N MET A 240 -8.72 17.84 7.75
CA MET A 240 -9.08 18.49 9.02
C MET A 240 -8.16 18.04 10.16
N ALA A 241 -7.84 16.75 10.23
CA ALA A 241 -7.01 16.20 11.28
C ALA A 241 -5.56 16.70 11.20
N ALA A 242 -4.99 16.76 9.99
CA ALA A 242 -3.65 17.29 9.77
C ALA A 242 -3.56 18.80 10.12
N ALA A 243 -4.57 19.60 9.76
CA ALA A 243 -4.60 21.02 10.11
C ALA A 243 -4.70 21.24 11.64
N ASP A 244 -5.53 20.45 12.33
CA ASP A 244 -5.68 20.54 13.79
C ASP A 244 -4.41 20.07 14.52
N LEU A 245 -3.76 19.01 14.01
CA LEU A 245 -2.51 18.50 14.56
C LEU A 245 -1.37 19.49 14.37
N ALA A 246 -1.18 19.99 13.15
CA ALA A 246 -0.09 20.93 12.82
C ALA A 246 -0.13 22.22 13.66
N ALA A 247 -1.30 22.65 14.12
CA ALA A 247 -1.45 23.81 14.99
C ALA A 247 -1.00 23.56 16.45
N LYS A 248 -0.67 22.33 16.84
CA LYS A 248 -0.41 21.93 18.23
C LYS A 248 1.00 21.41 18.49
N VAL A 249 1.78 21.16 17.43
CA VAL A 249 3.05 20.43 17.50
C VAL A 249 4.17 21.19 16.80
N ASP A 250 5.41 20.80 17.08
CA ASP A 250 6.61 21.43 16.49
C ASP A 250 7.01 20.77 15.16
N CYS A 251 6.65 19.51 14.98
CA CYS A 251 6.81 18.75 13.74
C CYS A 251 5.80 17.59 13.68
N ILE A 252 5.64 17.02 12.50
CA ILE A 252 4.89 15.75 12.32
C ILE A 252 5.90 14.66 11.98
N SER A 253 5.80 13.49 12.62
CA SER A 253 6.46 12.26 12.20
C SER A 253 5.44 11.39 11.50
N ASN A 254 5.58 11.24 10.19
CA ASN A 254 4.68 10.44 9.38
C ASN A 254 5.13 8.98 9.44
N LEU A 255 4.19 8.08 9.73
CA LEU A 255 4.44 6.64 9.82
C LEU A 255 4.27 5.97 8.44
N THR A 256 4.38 4.64 8.43
CA THR A 256 3.97 3.77 7.32
C THR A 256 2.47 3.47 7.38
N ASP A 257 1.65 4.46 7.76
CA ASP A 257 0.19 4.39 7.73
C ASP A 257 -0.32 4.54 6.31
N ASN A 258 -0.95 3.52 5.77
CA ASN A 258 -1.30 3.48 4.34
C ASN A 258 -2.28 4.58 3.92
N THR A 259 -3.26 4.90 4.77
CA THR A 259 -4.25 5.95 4.48
C THR A 259 -3.62 7.33 4.57
N VAL A 260 -2.74 7.56 5.56
CA VAL A 260 -2.04 8.85 5.73
C VAL A 260 -1.03 9.06 4.62
N VAL A 261 -0.27 8.03 4.22
CA VAL A 261 0.67 8.10 3.09
C VAL A 261 -0.07 8.39 1.78
N GLN A 262 -1.22 7.77 1.53
CA GLN A 262 -2.08 8.12 0.39
C GLN A 262 -2.52 9.59 0.42
N GLY A 263 -2.71 10.16 1.62
CA GLY A 263 -3.06 11.56 1.86
C GLY A 263 -1.85 12.49 2.08
N LEU A 264 -0.62 12.04 1.85
CA LEU A 264 0.62 12.74 2.25
C LEU A 264 0.68 14.19 1.76
N GLN A 265 0.30 14.47 0.51
CA GLN A 265 0.31 15.82 -0.04
C GLN A 265 -0.61 16.78 0.75
N THR A 266 -1.72 16.28 1.28
CA THR A 266 -2.59 17.05 2.15
C THR A 266 -1.93 17.35 3.49
N VAL A 267 -1.27 16.36 4.10
CA VAL A 267 -0.51 16.53 5.35
C VAL A 267 0.59 17.57 5.18
N LEU A 268 1.39 17.45 4.12
CA LEU A 268 2.48 18.39 3.78
C LEU A 268 1.96 19.81 3.58
N ALA A 269 0.84 19.99 2.86
CA ALA A 269 0.24 21.30 2.66
C ALA A 269 -0.21 21.96 3.98
N LYS A 270 -0.78 21.18 4.93
CA LYS A 270 -1.19 21.69 6.25
C LYS A 270 -0.01 22.02 7.15
N ALA A 271 1.02 21.17 7.16
CA ALA A 271 2.25 21.39 7.89
C ALA A 271 3.00 22.64 7.37
N SER A 272 3.12 22.77 6.04
CA SER A 272 3.71 23.96 5.41
C SER A 272 2.93 25.24 5.74
N ALA A 273 1.60 25.21 5.73
CA ALA A 273 0.79 26.36 6.14
C ALA A 273 0.99 26.74 7.61
N ALA A 274 1.33 25.79 8.47
CA ALA A 274 1.68 26.01 9.88
C ALA A 274 3.15 26.38 10.09
N GLY A 275 4.01 26.25 9.07
CA GLY A 275 5.45 26.51 9.13
C GLY A 275 6.23 25.45 9.90
N ILE A 276 5.76 24.20 9.93
CA ILE A 276 6.42 23.09 10.61
C ILE A 276 6.84 21.99 9.61
N PRO A 277 7.95 21.27 9.85
CA PRO A 277 8.37 20.16 9.02
C PRO A 277 7.55 18.89 9.25
N VAL A 278 7.51 18.05 8.20
CA VAL A 278 7.10 16.66 8.28
C VAL A 278 8.32 15.79 8.07
N PHE A 279 8.59 14.89 9.02
CA PHE A 279 9.56 13.82 8.86
C PHE A 279 8.86 12.59 8.30
N GLY A 280 9.46 11.96 7.30
CA GLY A 280 8.96 10.71 6.73
C GLY A 280 9.47 9.48 7.47
N SER A 281 9.09 8.33 6.98
CA SER A 281 9.53 7.02 7.48
C SER A 281 10.17 6.15 6.39
N GLU A 282 10.28 6.68 5.16
CA GLU A 282 10.88 5.98 4.03
C GLU A 282 11.21 6.95 2.87
N VAL A 283 11.93 6.46 1.87
CA VAL A 283 12.53 7.26 0.80
C VAL A 283 11.52 8.04 -0.04
N GLU A 284 10.39 7.44 -0.44
CA GLU A 284 9.39 8.10 -1.29
C GLU A 284 8.70 9.26 -0.58
N GLN A 285 8.49 9.16 0.74
CA GLN A 285 7.94 10.27 1.51
C GLN A 285 8.88 11.49 1.51
N VAL A 286 10.21 11.27 1.60
CA VAL A 286 11.20 12.35 1.55
C VAL A 286 11.29 12.94 0.15
N LYS A 287 11.28 12.11 -0.89
CA LYS A 287 11.23 12.53 -2.28
C LYS A 287 9.98 13.38 -2.57
N ASN A 288 8.85 13.02 -1.97
CA ASN A 288 7.55 13.67 -2.14
C ASN A 288 7.33 14.91 -1.24
N GLY A 289 8.30 15.30 -0.41
CA GLY A 289 8.28 16.55 0.33
C GLY A 289 8.38 16.46 1.85
N CYS A 290 8.63 15.29 2.44
CA CYS A 290 9.08 15.21 3.83
C CYS A 290 10.50 15.75 3.96
N LEU A 291 10.84 16.33 5.12
CA LEU A 291 12.14 16.95 5.37
C LEU A 291 13.28 15.94 5.40
N ALA A 292 13.10 14.85 6.13
CA ALA A 292 14.07 13.77 6.29
C ALA A 292 13.39 12.49 6.80
N ALA A 293 14.07 11.37 6.69
CA ALA A 293 13.67 10.08 7.27
C ALA A 293 14.88 9.23 7.61
N GLU A 294 14.82 8.52 8.73
CA GLU A 294 15.52 7.26 8.94
C GLU A 294 14.60 6.16 8.43
N GLY A 295 14.84 5.68 7.21
CA GLY A 295 13.81 4.97 6.45
C GLY A 295 14.30 3.69 5.77
N ILE A 296 13.37 3.02 5.11
CA ILE A 296 13.50 1.71 4.51
C ILE A 296 13.46 1.86 2.99
N ASP A 297 14.26 1.03 2.30
CA ASP A 297 14.18 0.83 0.85
C ASP A 297 13.16 -0.29 0.54
N TYR A 298 12.01 0.10 0.03
CA TYR A 298 10.92 -0.82 -0.27
C TYR A 298 11.15 -1.68 -1.52
N VAL A 299 12.01 -1.28 -2.45
CA VAL A 299 12.39 -2.15 -3.57
C VAL A 299 13.26 -3.30 -3.04
N ALA A 300 14.24 -2.99 -2.18
CA ALA A 300 15.09 -4.01 -1.55
C ALA A 300 14.27 -4.97 -0.68
N LEU A 301 13.32 -4.44 0.12
CA LEU A 301 12.40 -5.24 0.94
C LEU A 301 11.57 -6.19 0.07
N GLY A 302 11.01 -5.68 -1.03
CA GLY A 302 10.25 -6.49 -1.99
C GLY A 302 11.09 -7.61 -2.61
N LYS A 303 12.34 -7.33 -3.01
CA LYS A 303 13.27 -8.35 -3.55
C LYS A 303 13.54 -9.48 -2.55
N GLN A 304 13.78 -9.12 -1.30
CA GLN A 304 13.93 -10.09 -0.22
C GLN A 304 12.69 -10.98 -0.10
N THR A 305 11.49 -10.37 -0.11
CA THR A 305 10.21 -11.10 -0.09
C THR A 305 10.05 -12.02 -1.31
N GLY A 306 10.40 -11.54 -2.50
CA GLY A 306 10.36 -12.33 -3.74
C GLY A 306 11.27 -13.56 -3.69
N ALA A 307 12.47 -13.41 -3.08
CA ALA A 307 13.37 -14.53 -2.88
C ALA A 307 12.81 -15.56 -1.88
N MET A 308 12.10 -15.14 -0.83
CA MET A 308 11.37 -16.03 0.09
C MET A 308 10.24 -16.77 -0.63
N ALA A 309 9.42 -16.06 -1.39
CA ALA A 309 8.32 -16.61 -2.16
C ALA A 309 8.80 -17.65 -3.18
N ALA A 310 9.93 -17.39 -3.83
CA ALA A 310 10.52 -18.33 -4.79
C ALA A 310 10.90 -19.67 -4.15
N LYS A 311 11.40 -19.68 -2.92
CA LYS A 311 11.70 -20.92 -2.18
C LYS A 311 10.43 -21.73 -1.94
N VAL A 312 9.34 -21.04 -1.56
CA VAL A 312 8.04 -21.70 -1.31
C VAL A 312 7.45 -22.24 -2.61
N LEU A 313 7.41 -21.46 -3.68
CA LEU A 313 6.89 -21.90 -4.99
C LEU A 313 7.64 -23.10 -5.55
N LYS A 314 8.96 -23.19 -5.33
CA LYS A 314 9.79 -24.33 -5.76
C LYS A 314 9.73 -25.53 -4.81
N GLY A 315 8.98 -25.46 -3.71
CA GLY A 315 8.94 -26.51 -2.70
C GLY A 315 10.28 -26.73 -1.96
N GLU A 316 11.12 -25.70 -1.94
CA GLU A 316 12.42 -25.71 -1.22
C GLU A 316 12.22 -25.40 0.28
N ALA A 317 11.10 -24.75 0.64
CA ALA A 317 10.70 -24.44 2.00
C ALA A 317 9.17 -24.33 2.12
N GLU A 318 8.66 -24.57 3.33
CA GLU A 318 7.26 -24.33 3.65
C GLU A 318 7.11 -22.95 4.34
N ALA A 319 6.10 -22.16 3.99
CA ALA A 319 5.88 -20.86 4.61
C ALA A 319 5.70 -20.97 6.14
N SER A 320 5.04 -22.05 6.59
CA SER A 320 4.84 -22.35 8.03
C SER A 320 6.12 -22.62 8.82
N ASP A 321 7.23 -22.93 8.15
CA ASP A 321 8.53 -23.24 8.77
C ASP A 321 9.56 -22.11 8.64
N MET A 322 9.22 -21.07 7.89
CA MET A 322 10.13 -19.93 7.64
C MET A 322 9.84 -18.80 8.64
N PRO A 323 10.75 -18.47 9.57
CA PRO A 323 10.64 -17.23 10.34
C PRO A 323 10.57 -16.02 9.40
N TYR A 324 9.82 -15.00 9.81
CA TYR A 324 9.85 -13.76 9.05
C TYR A 324 11.22 -13.09 9.14
N GLU A 325 11.59 -12.38 8.10
CA GLU A 325 12.83 -11.62 8.03
C GLU A 325 12.53 -10.13 8.22
N ALA A 326 13.37 -9.42 8.96
CA ALA A 326 13.31 -7.97 9.05
C ALA A 326 14.16 -7.33 7.95
N CYS A 327 13.79 -6.14 7.51
CA CYS A 327 14.66 -5.32 6.67
C CYS A 327 15.96 -5.01 7.43
N GLU A 328 17.11 -5.17 6.77
CA GLU A 328 18.39 -4.85 7.39
C GLU A 328 18.70 -3.36 7.18
N GLY A 329 18.77 -2.64 8.31
CA GLY A 329 19.26 -1.27 8.37
C GLY A 329 18.21 -0.21 7.98
N ALA A 330 18.31 0.94 8.65
CA ALA A 330 17.71 2.17 8.20
C ALA A 330 18.76 3.01 7.49
N ASN A 331 18.32 3.81 6.53
CA ASN A 331 19.16 4.76 5.85
C ASN A 331 18.62 6.17 6.07
N LEU A 332 19.52 7.12 6.21
CA LEU A 332 19.17 8.54 6.25
C LEU A 332 18.83 9.03 4.83
N TYR A 333 17.68 9.65 4.69
CA TYR A 333 17.24 10.38 3.50
C TYR A 333 16.94 11.82 3.87
N ILE A 334 17.32 12.79 3.05
CA ILE A 334 17.08 14.21 3.32
C ILE A 334 16.60 14.94 2.07
N ASN A 335 15.83 16.02 2.27
CA ASN A 335 15.37 16.91 1.21
C ASN A 335 15.84 18.35 1.51
N THR A 336 16.79 18.84 0.69
CA THR A 336 17.41 20.15 0.89
C THR A 336 16.54 21.30 0.41
N GLU A 337 15.62 21.10 -0.55
CA GLU A 337 14.63 22.11 -0.93
C GLU A 337 13.69 22.39 0.25
N VAL A 338 13.12 21.34 0.85
CA VAL A 338 12.22 21.45 2.01
C VAL A 338 12.93 22.12 3.19
N ALA A 339 14.18 21.74 3.46
CA ALA A 339 14.98 22.37 4.51
C ALA A 339 15.16 23.89 4.25
N SER A 340 15.49 24.27 3.01
CA SER A 340 15.63 25.67 2.60
C SER A 340 14.34 26.46 2.76
N ASP A 341 13.20 25.89 2.35
CA ASP A 341 11.89 26.55 2.42
C ASP A 341 11.44 26.80 3.87
N LEU A 342 11.79 25.88 4.77
CA LEU A 342 11.51 25.99 6.20
C LEU A 342 12.58 26.76 6.99
N GLY A 343 13.71 27.14 6.34
CA GLY A 343 14.84 27.78 7.02
C GLY A 343 15.55 26.86 8.01
N ILE A 344 15.48 25.55 7.82
CA ILE A 344 16.14 24.53 8.63
C ILE A 344 17.52 24.23 8.05
N THR A 345 18.50 24.06 8.91
CA THR A 345 19.87 23.68 8.53
C THR A 345 20.16 22.31 9.11
N PHE A 346 20.49 21.35 8.25
CA PHE A 346 20.91 20.01 8.68
C PHE A 346 22.26 20.06 9.43
N PRO A 347 22.54 19.13 10.36
CA PRO A 347 23.86 18.91 10.90
C PRO A 347 24.92 18.72 9.79
N GLU A 348 26.16 19.12 10.05
CA GLU A 348 27.24 19.27 9.05
C GLU A 348 27.54 18.00 8.23
N ASN A 349 27.28 16.82 8.80
CA ASN A 349 27.58 15.54 8.16
C ASN A 349 26.38 14.88 7.46
N TYR A 350 25.16 15.42 7.58
CA TYR A 350 23.94 14.76 7.08
C TYR A 350 23.94 14.53 5.58
N GLU A 351 24.40 15.50 4.78
CA GLU A 351 24.50 15.31 3.33
C GLU A 351 25.53 14.26 2.92
N ALA A 352 26.56 14.06 3.73
CA ALA A 352 27.60 13.05 3.46
C ALA A 352 27.19 11.63 3.93
N ASP A 353 26.39 11.55 4.99
CA ASP A 353 25.93 10.30 5.59
C ASP A 353 24.62 9.80 4.96
N ALA A 354 23.86 10.67 4.28
CA ALA A 354 22.60 10.30 3.63
C ALA A 354 22.82 9.30 2.50
N ALA A 355 21.97 8.27 2.46
CA ALA A 355 21.92 7.34 1.34
C ALA A 355 21.44 8.03 0.06
N GLU A 356 20.54 9.02 0.20
CA GLU A 356 20.10 9.87 -0.90
C GLU A 356 19.77 11.28 -0.40
N VAL A 357 20.13 12.27 -1.22
CA VAL A 357 19.86 13.70 -1.00
C VAL A 357 18.95 14.18 -2.13
N PHE A 358 17.72 14.57 -1.79
CA PHE A 358 16.79 15.17 -2.73
C PHE A 358 16.97 16.69 -2.76
N GLU A 359 17.27 17.24 -3.92
CA GLU A 359 17.42 18.69 -4.14
C GLU A 359 16.10 19.34 -4.59
N THR A 360 15.09 18.54 -4.90
CA THR A 360 13.76 18.99 -5.35
C THR A 360 12.67 18.06 -4.83
N VAL A 361 11.47 18.61 -4.64
CA VAL A 361 10.26 17.83 -4.35
C VAL A 361 9.69 17.28 -5.67
N THR A 362 9.44 15.98 -5.71
CA THR A 362 8.77 15.32 -6.83
C THR A 362 7.40 14.86 -6.38
N VAL A 363 6.34 15.47 -6.92
CA VAL A 363 4.95 15.05 -6.63
C VAL A 363 4.55 14.04 -7.71
N GLU A 364 4.28 12.80 -7.31
CA GLU A 364 3.73 11.75 -8.18
C GLU A 364 2.21 11.74 -8.13
#